data_478f7ac3ff0f8c927cabacf94e8fabdb
#
_entry.id   478f7ac3ff0f8c927cabacf94e8fabdb
#
_cell.length_a   1.000
_cell.length_b   1.000
_cell.length_c   1.000
_cell.angle_alpha   90.00
_cell.angle_beta   90.00
_cell.angle_gamma   90.00
#
_symmetry.space_group_name_H-M   'P 1'
#
loop_
_entity.id
_entity.type
_entity.pdbx_description
1 polymer ?
#
loop_
_entity_poly.entity_id
_entity_poly.type
_entity_poly.pdbx_seq_one_letter_code
_entity_poly.pdbx_strand_id
1 'polypeptide(L)'
;MRPKLVRALLICALLGANSAIAQQIEDKLVIVTSFSKDVTSPFQQAFEKKYPGTKVEVQNRNSAAAIAFIRETRSSPPDIFWASAPDAFEVLKKNSLLQKYQPKAQGLASKVGVYPVNDPQGFYVGFAASGYGIMFNTRYMRANSLPAPKEWDDLKKPVYHGHVGISAPSRSGTTHLTVETILQGEGWDKGWASLLEIGGNLTQVSDRSFGVPDAVNSGQYGLGIVIDFFGLSAKASGFPVEFVYPTVTTIVPANVGIIANAKNQKAAEAFVEYLLSDEGQQILLDPKIQRLPVKPAAYDKAPAGYPNPFKDQKLQGLLTFDAELSEKRNEAVDVLFDQLVTFQLGPLKIVPYLLGEAAYWTEVRDGDDLARVYGQAGIRACRLCRGGLWRRPRPASRSRVVAAFSG
;
A
#
# COMPACT_ATOMS: atom_id res chain seq x y z
N MET A 1 -12.78 27.73 -70.72
CA MET A 1 -12.30 27.50 -69.31
C MET A 1 -12.01 26.00 -69.20
N ARG A 2 -10.78 25.66 -68.78
CA ARG A 2 -10.27 24.28 -68.93
C ARG A 2 -10.75 23.39 -67.77
N PRO A 3 -11.27 22.19 -67.98
CA PRO A 3 -11.85 21.29 -66.97
C PRO A 3 -10.82 20.69 -65.97
N LYS A 4 -9.54 21.05 -66.08
CA LYS A 4 -8.48 20.54 -65.19
C LYS A 4 -8.35 21.29 -63.86
N LEU A 5 -8.89 22.52 -63.72
CA LEU A 5 -8.83 23.30 -62.47
C LEU A 5 -9.90 22.88 -61.43
N VAL A 6 -11.02 22.33 -61.88
CA VAL A 6 -12.13 21.93 -60.98
C VAL A 6 -11.81 20.60 -60.27
N ARG A 7 -10.99 19.71 -60.88
CA ARG A 7 -10.57 18.44 -60.24
C ARG A 7 -9.52 18.60 -59.16
N ALA A 8 -8.71 19.64 -59.19
CA ALA A 8 -7.70 19.89 -58.19
C ALA A 8 -8.28 20.45 -56.87
N LEU A 9 -9.38 21.21 -56.96
CA LEU A 9 -10.08 21.74 -55.77
C LEU A 9 -10.90 20.72 -55.00
N LEU A 10 -11.40 19.66 -55.65
CA LEU A 10 -12.14 18.57 -54.98
C LEU A 10 -11.21 17.57 -54.26
N ILE A 11 -9.96 17.41 -54.64
CA ILE A 11 -9.01 16.50 -54.00
C ILE A 11 -8.43 17.12 -52.71
N CYS A 12 -8.27 18.47 -52.64
CA CYS A 12 -7.87 19.14 -51.42
C CYS A 12 -8.95 19.20 -50.33
N ALA A 13 -10.24 19.07 -50.69
CA ALA A 13 -11.32 19.04 -49.69
C ALA A 13 -11.51 17.68 -49.01
N LEU A 14 -10.94 16.60 -49.56
CA LEU A 14 -11.02 15.24 -49.00
C LEU A 14 -9.83 14.87 -48.08
N LEU A 15 -8.78 15.68 -48.04
CA LEU A 15 -7.61 15.49 -47.17
C LEU A 15 -7.71 16.19 -45.82
N GLY A 16 -8.77 16.97 -45.59
CA GLY A 16 -8.98 17.75 -44.38
C GLY A 16 -9.90 17.11 -43.31
N ALA A 17 -10.42 15.89 -43.51
CA ALA A 17 -11.47 15.32 -42.65
C ALA A 17 -11.04 14.12 -41.81
N ASN A 18 -9.75 13.95 -41.54
CA ASN A 18 -9.30 13.07 -40.45
C ASN A 18 -8.99 13.87 -39.19
N SER A 19 -9.87 14.80 -38.82
CA SER A 19 -9.97 15.19 -37.39
C SER A 19 -10.49 13.96 -36.67
N ALA A 20 -9.60 13.21 -36.03
CA ALA A 20 -10.00 12.24 -35.04
C ALA A 20 -11.04 12.97 -34.17
N ILE A 21 -12.29 12.50 -34.17
CA ILE A 21 -13.31 12.96 -33.24
C ILE A 21 -12.76 12.56 -31.89
N ALA A 22 -12.03 13.49 -31.25
CA ALA A 22 -11.63 13.35 -29.86
C ALA A 22 -12.94 13.13 -29.10
N GLN A 23 -13.09 11.99 -28.49
CA GLN A 23 -14.27 11.67 -27.69
C GLN A 23 -14.44 12.80 -26.69
N GLN A 24 -15.49 13.61 -26.86
CA GLN A 24 -15.74 14.77 -26.02
C GLN A 24 -16.15 14.25 -24.65
N ILE A 25 -15.24 14.37 -23.68
CA ILE A 25 -15.48 14.10 -22.26
C ILE A 25 -15.64 15.43 -21.53
N GLU A 26 -16.01 15.39 -20.26
CA GLU A 26 -16.17 16.59 -19.45
C GLU A 26 -14.83 17.35 -19.30
N ASP A 27 -14.91 18.65 -19.07
CA ASP A 27 -13.77 19.57 -18.96
C ASP A 27 -13.02 19.45 -17.61
N LYS A 28 -13.58 18.69 -16.67
CA LYS A 28 -13.03 18.47 -15.33
C LYS A 28 -13.07 17.00 -14.93
N LEU A 29 -12.06 16.59 -14.13
CA LEU A 29 -12.03 15.31 -13.43
C LEU A 29 -11.49 15.52 -12.01
N VAL A 30 -12.24 15.12 -10.99
CA VAL A 30 -11.82 15.21 -9.58
C VAL A 30 -11.46 13.84 -9.04
N ILE A 31 -10.20 13.68 -8.64
CA ILE A 31 -9.65 12.42 -8.14
C ILE A 31 -9.29 12.57 -6.67
N VAL A 32 -9.83 11.72 -5.81
CA VAL A 32 -9.36 11.53 -4.43
C VAL A 32 -8.41 10.35 -4.38
N THR A 33 -7.23 10.55 -3.81
CA THR A 33 -6.18 9.52 -3.79
C THR A 33 -5.31 9.59 -2.54
N SER A 34 -4.79 8.43 -2.13
CA SER A 34 -3.74 8.34 -1.10
C SER A 34 -2.32 8.31 -1.70
N PHE A 35 -2.16 8.27 -3.01
CA PHE A 35 -0.85 8.24 -3.67
C PHE A 35 -0.13 9.59 -3.57
N SER A 36 1.21 9.52 -3.50
CA SER A 36 2.08 10.70 -3.58
C SER A 36 2.01 11.37 -4.97
N LYS A 37 2.51 12.59 -5.04
CA LYS A 37 2.61 13.33 -6.32
C LYS A 37 3.50 12.61 -7.33
N ASP A 38 4.53 11.89 -6.88
CA ASP A 38 5.42 11.15 -7.77
C ASP A 38 4.69 10.09 -8.59
N VAL A 39 3.62 9.52 -8.04
CA VAL A 39 2.74 8.59 -8.75
C VAL A 39 1.69 9.34 -9.55
N THR A 40 1.01 10.33 -8.97
CA THR A 40 -0.16 10.94 -9.59
C THR A 40 0.17 11.91 -10.73
N SER A 41 1.27 12.69 -10.61
CA SER A 41 1.58 13.72 -11.58
C SER A 41 1.92 13.19 -12.98
N PRO A 42 2.68 12.10 -13.17
CA PRO A 42 2.91 11.54 -14.51
C PRO A 42 1.61 11.11 -15.20
N PHE A 43 0.71 10.45 -14.48
CA PHE A 43 -0.59 10.04 -15.01
C PHE A 43 -1.49 11.23 -15.33
N GLN A 44 -1.54 12.23 -14.43
CA GLN A 44 -2.30 13.45 -14.65
C GLN A 44 -1.84 14.17 -15.93
N GLN A 45 -0.53 14.41 -16.05
CA GLN A 45 0.05 15.12 -17.21
C GLN A 45 -0.20 14.36 -18.52
N ALA A 46 -0.03 13.05 -18.50
CA ALA A 46 -0.23 12.22 -19.68
C ALA A 46 -1.72 12.14 -20.07
N PHE A 47 -2.62 12.07 -19.09
CA PHE A 47 -4.06 12.10 -19.32
C PHE A 47 -4.51 13.46 -19.86
N GLU A 48 -4.11 14.58 -19.27
CA GLU A 48 -4.42 15.94 -19.74
C GLU A 48 -3.85 16.18 -21.16
N LYS A 49 -2.68 15.61 -21.48
CA LYS A 49 -2.13 15.66 -22.84
C LYS A 49 -2.99 14.91 -23.86
N LYS A 50 -3.55 13.76 -23.45
CA LYS A 50 -4.42 12.95 -24.30
C LYS A 50 -5.82 13.54 -24.47
N TYR A 51 -6.30 14.22 -23.43
CA TYR A 51 -7.60 14.89 -23.36
C TYR A 51 -7.42 16.38 -23.01
N PRO A 52 -6.95 17.21 -23.96
CA PRO A 52 -6.49 18.58 -23.67
C PRO A 52 -7.59 19.54 -23.21
N GLY A 53 -8.88 19.12 -23.35
CA GLY A 53 -10.03 19.87 -22.83
C GLY A 53 -10.38 19.55 -21.37
N THR A 54 -9.73 18.53 -20.77
CA THR A 54 -10.10 18.07 -19.41
C THR A 54 -9.02 18.44 -18.42
N LYS A 55 -9.40 19.14 -17.34
CA LYS A 55 -8.52 19.47 -16.23
C LYS A 55 -8.67 18.48 -15.09
N VAL A 56 -7.57 17.85 -14.67
CA VAL A 56 -7.56 16.90 -13.56
C VAL A 56 -7.23 17.61 -12.25
N GLU A 57 -8.13 17.50 -11.28
CA GLU A 57 -7.93 17.97 -9.91
C GLU A 57 -7.63 16.76 -9.00
N VAL A 58 -6.42 16.72 -8.43
CA VAL A 58 -6.01 15.64 -7.52
C VAL A 58 -6.07 16.11 -6.07
N GLN A 59 -6.92 15.46 -5.28
CA GLN A 59 -7.07 15.69 -3.84
C GLN A 59 -6.38 14.57 -3.06
N ASN A 60 -5.21 14.85 -2.49
CA ASN A 60 -4.46 13.89 -1.71
C ASN A 60 -4.99 13.82 -0.26
N ARG A 61 -5.41 12.61 0.15
CA ARG A 61 -5.88 12.29 1.51
C ARG A 61 -5.33 10.93 1.92
N ASN A 62 -5.12 10.67 3.21
CA ASN A 62 -4.90 9.30 3.67
C ASN A 62 -6.19 8.46 3.47
N SER A 63 -6.07 7.13 3.51
CA SER A 63 -7.18 6.23 3.15
C SER A 63 -8.42 6.47 4.02
N ALA A 64 -8.26 6.59 5.34
CA ALA A 64 -9.37 6.83 6.27
C ALA A 64 -10.05 8.20 6.00
N ALA A 65 -9.26 9.27 5.83
CA ALA A 65 -9.77 10.59 5.51
C ALA A 65 -10.42 10.66 4.11
N ALA A 66 -9.95 9.86 3.15
CA ALA A 66 -10.57 9.77 1.83
C ALA A 66 -11.95 9.10 1.91
N ILE A 67 -12.08 8.00 2.64
CA ILE A 67 -13.37 7.31 2.86
C ILE A 67 -14.36 8.24 3.56
N ALA A 68 -13.93 8.92 4.64
CA ALA A 68 -14.78 9.88 5.36
C ALA A 68 -15.24 11.02 4.44
N PHE A 69 -14.33 11.61 3.68
CA PHE A 69 -14.63 12.69 2.74
C PHE A 69 -15.64 12.27 1.66
N ILE A 70 -15.46 11.10 1.04
CA ILE A 70 -16.40 10.57 0.03
C ILE A 70 -17.80 10.36 0.66
N ARG A 71 -17.83 9.85 1.91
CA ARG A 71 -19.07 9.64 2.65
C ARG A 71 -19.80 10.95 2.97
N GLU A 72 -19.08 11.99 3.33
CA GLU A 72 -19.61 13.32 3.68
C GLU A 72 -20.05 14.11 2.45
N THR A 73 -19.44 13.90 1.29
CA THR A 73 -19.69 14.68 0.06
C THR A 73 -20.65 14.00 -0.92
N ARG A 74 -21.54 13.11 -0.47
CA ARG A 74 -22.48 12.34 -1.32
C ARG A 74 -23.35 13.19 -2.27
N SER A 75 -23.66 14.43 -1.91
CA SER A 75 -24.46 15.36 -2.73
C SER A 75 -23.65 16.00 -3.86
N SER A 76 -22.33 16.04 -3.73
CA SER A 76 -21.39 16.55 -4.74
C SER A 76 -20.06 15.82 -4.58
N PRO A 77 -20.03 14.52 -4.92
CA PRO A 77 -18.86 13.68 -4.70
C PRO A 77 -17.74 14.04 -5.69
N PRO A 78 -16.49 13.67 -5.38
CA PRO A 78 -15.44 13.54 -6.38
C PRO A 78 -15.82 12.45 -7.38
N ASP A 79 -15.06 12.35 -8.50
CA ASP A 79 -15.40 11.41 -9.58
C ASP A 79 -14.73 10.05 -9.40
N ILE A 80 -13.49 10.06 -8.93
CA ILE A 80 -12.63 8.88 -8.82
C ILE A 80 -12.09 8.73 -7.40
N PHE A 81 -12.10 7.50 -6.90
CA PHE A 81 -11.23 7.05 -5.82
C PHE A 81 -10.10 6.19 -6.38
N TRP A 82 -8.85 6.55 -6.06
CA TRP A 82 -7.65 5.89 -6.60
C TRP A 82 -6.64 5.62 -5.50
N ALA A 83 -6.46 4.35 -5.10
CA ALA A 83 -5.68 3.98 -3.92
C ALA A 83 -5.06 2.58 -4.00
N SER A 84 -4.11 2.28 -3.11
CA SER A 84 -3.41 0.98 -3.07
C SER A 84 -4.21 -0.11 -2.37
N ALA A 85 -5.07 0.23 -1.42
CA ALA A 85 -5.66 -0.73 -0.49
C ALA A 85 -7.03 -1.22 -0.97
N PRO A 86 -7.20 -2.50 -1.36
CA PRO A 86 -8.49 -3.03 -1.83
C PRO A 86 -9.58 -3.02 -0.76
N ASP A 87 -9.26 -3.18 0.52
CA ASP A 87 -10.18 -3.09 1.65
C ASP A 87 -10.90 -1.74 1.73
N ALA A 88 -10.22 -0.63 1.41
CA ALA A 88 -10.84 0.68 1.32
C ALA A 88 -11.97 0.73 0.27
N PHE A 89 -11.80 0.00 -0.85
CA PHE A 89 -12.84 -0.12 -1.87
C PHE A 89 -14.00 -1.01 -1.40
N GLU A 90 -13.73 -2.07 -0.63
CA GLU A 90 -14.78 -2.89 -0.02
C GLU A 90 -15.63 -2.06 0.93
N VAL A 91 -15.04 -1.20 1.77
CA VAL A 91 -15.77 -0.25 2.62
C VAL A 91 -16.67 0.66 1.79
N LEU A 92 -16.15 1.26 0.71
CA LEU A 92 -16.94 2.15 -0.15
C LEU A 92 -18.05 1.39 -0.88
N LYS A 93 -17.79 0.19 -1.38
CA LYS A 93 -18.74 -0.68 -2.04
C LYS A 93 -19.92 -1.06 -1.13
N LYS A 94 -19.64 -1.53 0.09
CA LYS A 94 -20.67 -1.87 1.10
C LYS A 94 -21.54 -0.68 1.48
N ASN A 95 -21.01 0.52 1.44
CA ASN A 95 -21.75 1.76 1.70
C ASN A 95 -22.44 2.36 0.45
N SER A 96 -22.45 1.63 -0.68
CA SER A 96 -23.03 2.09 -1.96
C SER A 96 -22.44 3.42 -2.44
N LEU A 97 -21.14 3.62 -2.24
CA LEU A 97 -20.39 4.83 -2.62
C LEU A 97 -19.60 4.67 -3.92
N LEU A 98 -19.61 3.48 -4.52
CA LEU A 98 -19.02 3.20 -5.82
C LEU A 98 -20.11 2.82 -6.83
N GLN A 99 -19.91 3.17 -8.09
CA GLN A 99 -20.72 2.68 -9.19
C GLN A 99 -20.01 1.55 -9.94
N LYS A 100 -20.78 0.69 -10.58
CA LYS A 100 -20.24 -0.37 -11.43
C LYS A 100 -19.70 0.20 -12.72
N TYR A 101 -18.54 -0.27 -13.13
CA TYR A 101 -17.94 0.01 -14.41
C TYR A 101 -17.16 -1.20 -14.92
N GLN A 102 -17.44 -1.61 -16.15
CA GLN A 102 -16.73 -2.69 -16.81
C GLN A 102 -15.73 -2.11 -17.81
N PRO A 103 -14.43 -2.19 -17.56
CA PRO A 103 -13.43 -1.65 -18.47
C PRO A 103 -13.43 -2.41 -19.80
N LYS A 104 -13.13 -1.67 -20.88
CA LYS A 104 -13.02 -2.19 -22.26
C LYS A 104 -11.59 -2.61 -22.58
N ALA A 105 -10.63 -2.21 -21.76
CA ALA A 105 -9.21 -2.51 -21.94
C ALA A 105 -8.96 -4.02 -22.06
N GLN A 106 -8.17 -4.39 -23.07
CA GLN A 106 -7.84 -5.79 -23.35
C GLN A 106 -6.46 -6.17 -22.79
N GLY A 107 -6.22 -7.47 -22.64
CA GLY A 107 -4.93 -8.01 -22.22
C GLY A 107 -4.61 -7.83 -20.74
N LEU A 108 -5.59 -7.49 -19.92
CA LEU A 108 -5.46 -7.50 -18.47
C LEU A 108 -5.37 -8.94 -17.96
N ALA A 109 -4.51 -9.19 -16.99
CA ALA A 109 -4.52 -10.46 -16.28
C ALA A 109 -5.79 -10.59 -15.44
N SER A 110 -6.33 -11.79 -15.32
CA SER A 110 -7.45 -12.06 -14.41
C SER A 110 -7.02 -12.06 -12.94
N LYS A 111 -5.74 -12.41 -12.68
CA LYS A 111 -5.13 -12.49 -11.34
C LYS A 111 -3.69 -11.99 -11.37
N VAL A 112 -3.22 -11.48 -10.23
CA VAL A 112 -1.81 -11.26 -9.95
C VAL A 112 -1.46 -12.13 -8.74
N GLY A 113 -0.54 -13.08 -8.93
CA GLY A 113 -0.39 -14.17 -7.98
C GLY A 113 -1.72 -14.93 -7.83
N VAL A 114 -2.24 -14.99 -6.64
CA VAL A 114 -3.53 -15.63 -6.34
C VAL A 114 -4.70 -14.64 -6.27
N TYR A 115 -4.44 -13.33 -6.29
CA TYR A 115 -5.44 -12.30 -6.05
C TYR A 115 -6.10 -11.83 -7.36
N PRO A 116 -7.45 -11.71 -7.43
CA PRO A 116 -8.16 -11.17 -8.60
C PRO A 116 -7.72 -9.72 -8.87
N VAL A 117 -7.47 -9.38 -10.14
CA VAL A 117 -7.14 -7.99 -10.52
C VAL A 117 -8.34 -7.07 -10.36
N ASN A 118 -9.53 -7.53 -10.76
CA ASN A 118 -10.75 -6.73 -10.74
C ASN A 118 -11.72 -7.27 -9.68
N ASP A 119 -12.52 -6.37 -9.10
CA ASP A 119 -13.67 -6.77 -8.30
C ASP A 119 -14.65 -7.64 -9.13
N PRO A 120 -15.00 -8.85 -8.68
CA PRO A 120 -15.93 -9.71 -9.42
C PRO A 120 -17.32 -9.07 -9.66
N GLN A 121 -17.71 -8.10 -8.83
CA GLN A 121 -18.98 -7.38 -8.94
C GLN A 121 -18.87 -6.10 -9.80
N GLY A 122 -17.65 -5.71 -10.22
CA GLY A 122 -17.39 -4.61 -11.13
C GLY A 122 -17.41 -3.22 -10.51
N PHE A 123 -17.19 -3.05 -9.21
CA PHE A 123 -17.18 -1.74 -8.55
C PHE A 123 -15.81 -1.05 -8.58
N TYR A 124 -14.71 -1.81 -8.74
CA TYR A 124 -13.36 -1.27 -8.86
C TYR A 124 -12.48 -2.18 -9.69
N VAL A 125 -11.38 -1.63 -10.18
CA VAL A 125 -10.47 -2.30 -11.11
C VAL A 125 -9.04 -2.11 -10.64
N GLY A 126 -8.25 -3.18 -10.66
CA GLY A 126 -6.81 -3.10 -10.44
C GLY A 126 -6.10 -2.50 -11.65
N PHE A 127 -5.31 -1.45 -11.43
CA PHE A 127 -4.51 -0.82 -12.49
C PHE A 127 -3.02 -1.15 -12.39
N ALA A 128 -2.56 -1.48 -11.20
CA ALA A 128 -1.18 -1.86 -10.89
C ALA A 128 -1.21 -2.91 -9.77
N ALA A 129 -0.11 -3.61 -9.57
CA ALA A 129 0.04 -4.49 -8.42
C ALA A 129 1.21 -4.05 -7.55
N SER A 130 1.25 -4.49 -6.31
CA SER A 130 2.33 -4.22 -5.36
C SER A 130 2.37 -5.30 -4.29
N GLY A 131 3.57 -5.54 -3.76
CA GLY A 131 3.78 -6.39 -2.60
C GLY A 131 4.35 -5.62 -1.42
N TYR A 132 4.52 -6.29 -0.30
CA TYR A 132 4.99 -5.72 0.95
C TYR A 132 6.29 -6.35 1.38
N GLY A 133 7.17 -5.56 1.99
CA GLY A 133 8.47 -6.07 2.38
C GLY A 133 9.31 -5.07 3.15
N ILE A 134 10.62 -5.32 3.12
CA ILE A 134 11.61 -4.59 3.90
C ILE A 134 12.53 -3.84 2.94
N MET A 135 12.55 -2.53 3.06
CA MET A 135 13.52 -1.64 2.42
C MET A 135 14.65 -1.36 3.41
N PHE A 136 15.90 -1.36 2.95
CA PHE A 136 17.01 -1.02 3.80
C PHE A 136 18.12 -0.25 3.06
N ASN A 137 18.73 0.70 3.78
CA ASN A 137 19.83 1.52 3.25
C ASN A 137 21.17 0.81 3.43
N THR A 138 21.80 0.40 2.34
CA THR A 138 23.03 -0.41 2.37
C THR A 138 24.26 0.32 2.96
N ARG A 139 24.30 1.66 2.87
CA ARG A 139 25.35 2.46 3.54
C ARG A 139 25.15 2.51 5.03
N TYR A 140 23.90 2.75 5.46
CA TYR A 140 23.54 2.73 6.88
C TYR A 140 23.82 1.38 7.51
N MET A 141 23.41 0.28 6.84
CA MET A 141 23.64 -1.09 7.32
C MET A 141 25.11 -1.36 7.56
N ARG A 142 25.96 -0.99 6.60
CA ARG A 142 27.43 -1.17 6.76
C ARG A 142 28.00 -0.30 7.89
N ALA A 143 27.57 0.96 7.99
CA ALA A 143 28.08 1.88 9.00
C ALA A 143 27.73 1.44 10.43
N ASN A 144 26.62 0.75 10.61
CA ASN A 144 26.13 0.25 11.89
C ASN A 144 26.38 -1.27 12.07
N SER A 145 27.14 -1.92 11.19
CA SER A 145 27.43 -3.36 11.22
C SER A 145 26.16 -4.24 11.29
N LEU A 146 25.06 -3.82 10.64
CA LEU A 146 23.79 -4.52 10.64
C LEU A 146 23.76 -5.55 9.49
N PRO A 147 23.30 -6.79 9.74
CA PRO A 147 23.08 -7.78 8.68
C PRO A 147 21.90 -7.36 7.79
N ALA A 148 21.90 -7.79 6.53
CA ALA A 148 20.77 -7.56 5.64
C ALA A 148 19.59 -8.47 6.03
N PRO A 149 18.36 -7.92 6.25
CA PRO A 149 17.21 -8.73 6.59
C PRO A 149 16.69 -9.47 5.35
N LYS A 150 15.98 -10.58 5.56
CA LYS A 150 15.30 -11.36 4.52
C LYS A 150 13.84 -11.61 4.86
N GLU A 151 13.55 -11.83 6.14
CA GLU A 151 12.24 -12.23 6.66
C GLU A 151 11.74 -11.22 7.73
N TRP A 152 10.44 -11.23 8.02
CA TRP A 152 9.88 -10.45 9.12
C TRP A 152 10.54 -10.82 10.45
N ASP A 153 10.84 -12.09 10.66
CA ASP A 153 11.51 -12.61 11.85
C ASP A 153 12.90 -12.00 12.07
N ASP A 154 13.58 -11.59 11.00
CA ASP A 154 14.85 -10.89 11.16
C ASP A 154 14.69 -9.57 11.91
N LEU A 155 13.58 -8.85 11.67
CA LEU A 155 13.33 -7.55 12.30
C LEU A 155 13.06 -7.64 13.81
N LYS A 156 12.83 -8.84 14.34
CA LYS A 156 12.69 -9.09 15.79
C LYS A 156 14.04 -9.11 16.51
N LYS A 157 15.14 -9.34 15.78
CA LYS A 157 16.49 -9.49 16.37
C LYS A 157 16.94 -8.20 17.04
N PRO A 158 17.55 -8.28 18.25
CA PRO A 158 17.99 -7.11 19.02
C PRO A 158 18.97 -6.20 18.27
N VAL A 159 19.74 -6.76 17.33
CA VAL A 159 20.68 -5.99 16.49
C VAL A 159 20.00 -4.86 15.72
N TYR A 160 18.69 -4.94 15.47
CA TYR A 160 17.92 -3.90 14.77
C TYR A 160 17.24 -2.90 15.72
N HIS A 161 17.52 -2.96 17.03
CA HIS A 161 16.92 -2.05 18.01
C HIS A 161 17.19 -0.57 17.68
N GLY A 162 16.12 0.20 17.48
CA GLY A 162 16.20 1.61 17.09
C GLY A 162 16.57 1.88 15.63
N HIS A 163 16.55 0.86 14.75
CA HIS A 163 16.94 0.99 13.35
C HIS A 163 15.79 0.79 12.35
N VAL A 164 14.58 0.41 12.82
CA VAL A 164 13.43 0.07 11.98
C VAL A 164 12.38 1.16 12.03
N GLY A 165 11.77 1.49 10.90
CA GLY A 165 10.62 2.38 10.81
C GLY A 165 9.42 1.72 10.15
N ILE A 166 8.23 2.12 10.59
CA ILE A 166 6.94 1.75 10.00
C ILE A 166 6.00 2.97 10.01
N SER A 167 4.88 2.94 9.30
CA SER A 167 3.81 3.93 9.47
C SER A 167 2.63 3.34 10.25
N ALA A 168 1.75 4.21 10.77
CA ALA A 168 0.54 3.76 11.45
C ALA A 168 -0.49 3.19 10.46
N PRO A 169 -1.01 1.97 10.65
CA PRO A 169 -2.04 1.39 9.78
C PRO A 169 -3.33 2.21 9.80
N SER A 170 -3.73 2.78 10.92
CA SER A 170 -4.90 3.65 11.06
C SER A 170 -4.89 4.89 10.14
N ARG A 171 -3.73 5.25 9.59
CA ARG A 171 -3.54 6.39 8.68
C ARG A 171 -3.05 6.00 7.30
N SER A 172 -2.75 4.74 7.09
CA SER A 172 -2.18 4.21 5.85
C SER A 172 -2.75 2.85 5.49
N GLY A 173 -3.66 2.80 4.52
CA GLY A 173 -4.15 1.52 3.98
C GLY A 173 -3.03 0.61 3.49
N THR A 174 -1.93 1.17 2.97
CA THR A 174 -0.72 0.39 2.63
C THR A 174 -0.15 -0.34 3.83
N THR A 175 -0.01 0.35 4.97
CA THR A 175 0.52 -0.27 6.19
C THR A 175 -0.50 -1.21 6.82
N HIS A 176 -1.79 -0.87 6.76
CA HIS A 176 -2.86 -1.78 7.16
C HIS A 176 -2.72 -3.14 6.43
N LEU A 177 -2.57 -3.11 5.10
CA LEU A 177 -2.36 -4.32 4.31
C LEU A 177 -1.06 -5.05 4.67
N THR A 178 -0.01 -4.34 5.04
CA THR A 178 1.23 -4.98 5.51
C THR A 178 1.03 -5.72 6.82
N VAL A 179 0.38 -5.06 7.79
CA VAL A 179 0.02 -5.66 9.08
C VAL A 179 -0.89 -6.86 8.87
N GLU A 180 -1.94 -6.72 8.06
CA GLU A 180 -2.84 -7.81 7.68
C GLU A 180 -2.12 -8.97 6.99
N THR A 181 -1.14 -8.68 6.14
CA THR A 181 -0.33 -9.73 5.49
C THR A 181 0.41 -10.58 6.53
N ILE A 182 0.98 -9.97 7.56
CA ILE A 182 1.63 -10.68 8.65
C ILE A 182 0.60 -11.47 9.47
N LEU A 183 -0.53 -10.83 9.84
CA LEU A 183 -1.58 -11.46 10.63
C LEU A 183 -2.26 -12.63 9.91
N GLN A 184 -2.47 -12.52 8.60
CA GLN A 184 -3.06 -13.62 7.81
C GLN A 184 -2.05 -14.73 7.53
N GLY A 185 -0.78 -14.39 7.33
CA GLY A 185 0.25 -15.37 7.01
C GLY A 185 0.76 -16.15 8.21
N GLU A 186 0.87 -15.51 9.36
CA GLU A 186 1.36 -16.14 10.59
C GLU A 186 0.23 -16.63 11.51
N GLY A 187 -1.00 -16.17 11.27
CA GLY A 187 -2.14 -16.32 12.18
C GLY A 187 -2.24 -15.15 13.17
N TRP A 188 -3.44 -14.95 13.73
CA TRP A 188 -3.76 -13.78 14.56
C TRP A 188 -2.83 -13.62 15.76
N ASP A 189 -2.71 -14.65 16.60
CA ASP A 189 -1.94 -14.57 17.85
C ASP A 189 -0.44 -14.45 17.59
N LYS A 190 0.11 -15.28 16.71
CA LYS A 190 1.52 -15.24 16.36
C LYS A 190 1.88 -13.97 15.61
N GLY A 191 1.03 -13.51 14.68
CA GLY A 191 1.25 -12.28 13.94
C GLY A 191 1.30 -11.06 14.86
N TRP A 192 0.40 -10.96 15.86
CA TRP A 192 0.48 -9.89 16.85
C TRP A 192 1.73 -9.99 17.73
N ALA A 193 2.12 -11.21 18.14
CA ALA A 193 3.39 -11.39 18.85
C ALA A 193 4.56 -10.88 18.02
N SER A 194 4.63 -11.24 16.73
CA SER A 194 5.65 -10.76 15.79
C SER A 194 5.67 -9.24 15.66
N LEU A 195 4.49 -8.62 15.51
CA LEU A 195 4.37 -7.15 15.40
C LEU A 195 4.82 -6.42 16.66
N LEU A 196 4.57 -6.99 17.85
CA LEU A 196 5.04 -6.43 19.12
C LEU A 196 6.56 -6.56 19.30
N GLU A 197 7.14 -7.69 18.90
CA GLU A 197 8.60 -7.87 18.90
C GLU A 197 9.28 -6.90 17.94
N ILE A 198 8.78 -6.78 16.72
CA ILE A 198 9.24 -5.76 15.76
C ILE A 198 9.05 -4.36 16.35
N GLY A 199 7.92 -4.13 17.04
CA GLY A 199 7.60 -2.89 17.73
C GLY A 199 8.69 -2.44 18.70
N GLY A 200 9.33 -3.38 19.41
CA GLY A 200 10.46 -3.11 20.29
C GLY A 200 11.71 -2.59 19.57
N ASN A 201 11.87 -2.89 18.31
CA ASN A 201 13.01 -2.47 17.48
C ASN A 201 12.73 -1.20 16.64
N LEU A 202 11.49 -0.68 16.67
CA LEU A 202 11.14 0.52 15.92
C LEU A 202 11.83 1.77 16.46
N THR A 203 12.36 2.58 15.57
CA THR A 203 12.78 3.95 15.90
C THR A 203 11.62 4.92 15.83
N GLN A 204 10.71 4.71 14.87
CA GLN A 204 9.62 5.63 14.60
C GLN A 204 8.40 4.90 14.00
N VAL A 205 7.20 5.39 14.34
CA VAL A 205 5.94 5.15 13.62
C VAL A 205 5.54 6.46 12.94
N SER A 206 5.56 6.52 11.61
CA SER A 206 5.22 7.72 10.84
C SER A 206 3.73 7.80 10.53
N ASP A 207 3.22 9.04 10.30
CA ASP A 207 1.82 9.29 9.96
C ASP A 207 1.44 8.84 8.54
N ARG A 208 2.41 8.77 7.65
CA ARG A 208 2.19 8.42 6.22
C ARG A 208 3.21 7.40 5.76
N SER A 209 2.74 6.45 4.93
CA SER A 209 3.61 5.39 4.40
C SER A 209 4.85 5.90 3.66
N PHE A 210 4.76 7.03 2.95
CA PHE A 210 5.90 7.60 2.24
C PHE A 210 6.96 8.26 3.14
N GLY A 211 6.63 8.59 4.40
CA GLY A 211 7.63 9.09 5.36
C GLY A 211 8.67 8.03 5.74
N VAL A 212 8.32 6.74 5.64
CA VAL A 212 9.25 5.65 5.94
C VAL A 212 10.38 5.56 4.91
N PRO A 213 10.10 5.44 3.58
CA PRO A 213 11.18 5.41 2.58
C PRO A 213 12.00 6.69 2.54
N ASP A 214 11.41 7.87 2.79
CA ASP A 214 12.14 9.14 2.86
C ASP A 214 13.21 9.10 3.96
N ALA A 215 12.85 8.59 5.14
CA ALA A 215 13.77 8.45 6.26
C ALA A 215 14.86 7.38 6.02
N VAL A 216 14.54 6.27 5.35
CA VAL A 216 15.53 5.25 4.95
C VAL A 216 16.46 5.81 3.88
N ASN A 217 15.95 6.53 2.88
CA ASN A 217 16.75 7.14 1.82
C ASN A 217 17.75 8.16 2.39
N SER A 218 17.31 8.99 3.33
CA SER A 218 18.17 9.98 3.99
C SER A 218 19.12 9.38 5.02
N GLY A 219 18.94 8.11 5.41
CA GLY A 219 19.72 7.47 6.45
C GLY A 219 19.37 7.94 7.87
N GLN A 220 18.17 8.47 8.08
CA GLN A 220 17.66 8.78 9.42
C GLN A 220 17.52 7.51 10.26
N TYR A 221 17.14 6.40 9.63
CA TYR A 221 17.22 5.03 10.14
C TYR A 221 17.52 4.04 9.02
N GLY A 222 17.85 2.80 9.35
CA GLY A 222 18.40 1.84 8.42
C GLY A 222 17.39 1.05 7.60
N LEU A 223 16.25 0.73 8.21
CA LEU A 223 15.28 -0.22 7.67
C LEU A 223 13.87 0.37 7.72
N GLY A 224 13.05 0.00 6.73
CA GLY A 224 11.65 0.39 6.68
C GLY A 224 10.75 -0.75 6.23
N ILE A 225 9.63 -0.91 6.91
CA ILE A 225 8.55 -1.80 6.48
C ILE A 225 7.68 -0.99 5.51
N VAL A 226 7.69 -1.38 4.23
CA VAL A 226 7.11 -0.58 3.14
C VAL A 226 6.47 -1.45 2.05
N ILE A 227 5.68 -0.82 1.20
CA ILE A 227 5.24 -1.37 -0.08
C ILE A 227 6.42 -1.33 -1.08
N ASP A 228 6.50 -2.31 -1.95
CA ASP A 228 7.63 -2.61 -2.85
C ASP A 228 8.09 -1.43 -3.70
N PHE A 229 7.15 -0.72 -4.33
CA PHE A 229 7.51 0.36 -5.26
C PHE A 229 8.34 1.48 -4.63
N PHE A 230 8.27 1.70 -3.32
CA PHE A 230 9.12 2.67 -2.63
C PHE A 230 10.58 2.25 -2.64
N GLY A 231 10.87 0.98 -2.33
CA GLY A 231 12.23 0.46 -2.39
C GLY A 231 12.75 0.35 -3.82
N LEU A 232 11.90 -0.12 -4.74
CA LEU A 232 12.25 -0.30 -6.15
C LEU A 232 12.53 1.05 -6.82
N SER A 233 11.68 2.06 -6.62
CA SER A 233 11.88 3.39 -7.21
C SER A 233 13.08 4.12 -6.62
N ALA A 234 13.30 4.01 -5.31
CA ALA A 234 14.48 4.59 -4.68
C ALA A 234 15.76 3.97 -5.22
N LYS A 235 15.82 2.64 -5.36
CA LYS A 235 16.95 1.94 -5.98
C LYS A 235 17.16 2.36 -7.44
N ALA A 236 16.09 2.40 -8.23
CA ALA A 236 16.13 2.83 -9.63
C ALA A 236 16.58 4.31 -9.79
N SER A 237 16.27 5.14 -8.79
CA SER A 237 16.70 6.54 -8.71
C SER A 237 18.13 6.72 -8.16
N GLY A 238 18.86 5.64 -7.89
CA GLY A 238 20.28 5.68 -7.47
C GLY A 238 20.51 5.82 -5.96
N PHE A 239 19.47 5.73 -5.14
CA PHE A 239 19.67 5.66 -3.69
C PHE A 239 20.35 4.34 -3.30
N PRO A 240 21.19 4.33 -2.27
CA PRO A 240 21.91 3.14 -1.81
C PRO A 240 20.99 2.24 -0.98
N VAL A 241 19.92 1.76 -1.58
CA VAL A 241 18.90 0.95 -0.92
C VAL A 241 18.67 -0.36 -1.65
N GLU A 242 18.21 -1.35 -0.88
CA GLU A 242 17.70 -2.63 -1.37
C GLU A 242 16.29 -2.86 -0.84
N PHE A 243 15.54 -3.72 -1.53
CA PHE A 243 14.22 -4.17 -1.12
C PHE A 243 14.14 -5.68 -1.18
N VAL A 244 13.53 -6.29 -0.20
CA VAL A 244 13.29 -7.73 -0.14
C VAL A 244 11.83 -8.03 0.12
N TYR A 245 11.32 -9.07 -0.54
CA TYR A 245 10.03 -9.67 -0.24
C TYR A 245 10.27 -10.82 0.76
N PRO A 246 9.74 -10.76 1.99
CA PRO A 246 9.71 -11.90 2.91
C PRO A 246 8.88 -13.05 2.34
N THR A 247 9.11 -14.27 2.84
CA THR A 247 8.33 -15.45 2.43
C THR A 247 6.84 -15.29 2.73
N VAL A 248 6.52 -14.70 3.89
CA VAL A 248 5.14 -14.30 4.24
C VAL A 248 4.86 -12.92 3.68
N THR A 249 4.44 -12.85 2.45
CA THR A 249 3.97 -11.61 1.81
C THR A 249 2.86 -11.91 0.81
N THR A 250 2.27 -10.89 0.24
CA THR A 250 1.24 -11.00 -0.80
C THR A 250 1.47 -9.95 -1.88
N ILE A 251 0.97 -10.24 -3.09
CA ILE A 251 0.85 -9.24 -4.15
C ILE A 251 -0.62 -8.94 -4.34
N VAL A 252 -1.01 -7.69 -4.15
CA VAL A 252 -2.39 -7.25 -4.34
C VAL A 252 -2.50 -6.11 -5.33
N PRO A 253 -3.64 -5.97 -6.03
CA PRO A 253 -3.87 -4.85 -6.91
C PRO A 253 -4.01 -3.54 -6.14
N ALA A 254 -3.44 -2.48 -6.69
CA ALA A 254 -3.85 -1.12 -6.42
C ALA A 254 -4.99 -0.77 -7.35
N ASN A 255 -6.02 -0.11 -6.85
CA ASN A 255 -7.31 -0.03 -7.52
C ASN A 255 -7.72 1.40 -7.88
N VAL A 256 -8.64 1.48 -8.84
CA VAL A 256 -9.39 2.66 -9.23
C VAL A 256 -10.86 2.32 -9.27
N GLY A 257 -11.70 3.20 -8.72
CA GLY A 257 -13.15 3.06 -8.74
C GLY A 257 -13.83 4.39 -9.02
N ILE A 258 -14.93 4.34 -9.79
CA ILE A 258 -15.76 5.51 -10.04
C ILE A 258 -16.71 5.68 -8.86
N ILE A 259 -16.78 6.88 -8.32
CA ILE A 259 -17.63 7.17 -7.15
C ILE A 259 -19.08 7.28 -7.64
N ALA A 260 -20.01 6.78 -6.82
CA ALA A 260 -21.43 6.84 -7.13
C ALA A 260 -21.88 8.30 -7.26
N ASN A 261 -22.69 8.60 -8.28
CA ASN A 261 -23.17 9.94 -8.64
C ASN A 261 -22.04 10.92 -9.06
N ALA A 262 -20.91 10.42 -9.55
CA ALA A 262 -19.87 11.24 -10.16
C ALA A 262 -20.47 12.14 -11.26
N LYS A 263 -20.13 13.44 -11.23
CA LYS A 263 -20.65 14.41 -12.19
C LYS A 263 -19.96 14.32 -13.55
N ASN A 264 -18.66 14.00 -13.53
CA ASN A 264 -17.81 13.94 -14.71
C ASN A 264 -17.58 12.48 -15.13
N GLN A 265 -18.67 11.77 -15.42
CA GLN A 265 -18.67 10.32 -15.58
C GLN A 265 -17.83 9.87 -16.79
N LYS A 266 -17.93 10.55 -17.93
CA LYS A 266 -17.15 10.17 -19.13
C LYS A 266 -15.65 10.40 -18.91
N ALA A 267 -15.27 11.47 -18.22
CA ALA A 267 -13.90 11.74 -17.85
C ALA A 267 -13.38 10.70 -16.84
N ALA A 268 -14.21 10.26 -15.90
CA ALA A 268 -13.88 9.20 -14.95
C ALA A 268 -13.69 7.85 -15.68
N GLU A 269 -14.59 7.47 -16.57
CA GLU A 269 -14.45 6.26 -17.40
C GLU A 269 -13.20 6.32 -18.27
N ALA A 270 -12.96 7.46 -18.94
CA ALA A 270 -11.78 7.67 -19.77
C ALA A 270 -10.48 7.56 -18.95
N PHE A 271 -10.48 8.02 -17.70
CA PHE A 271 -9.32 7.90 -16.80
C PHE A 271 -9.07 6.43 -16.40
N VAL A 272 -10.11 5.67 -16.08
CA VAL A 272 -9.98 4.23 -15.82
C VAL A 272 -9.41 3.51 -17.03
N GLU A 273 -9.94 3.74 -18.23
CA GLU A 273 -9.43 3.16 -19.48
C GLU A 273 -7.99 3.58 -19.76
N TYR A 274 -7.63 4.84 -19.44
CA TYR A 274 -6.28 5.33 -19.61
C TYR A 274 -5.28 4.61 -18.71
N LEU A 275 -5.60 4.42 -17.43
CA LEU A 275 -4.76 3.66 -16.49
C LEU A 275 -4.51 2.23 -16.98
N LEU A 276 -5.49 1.63 -17.65
CA LEU A 276 -5.45 0.26 -18.16
C LEU A 276 -4.92 0.15 -19.62
N SER A 277 -4.70 1.27 -20.28
CA SER A 277 -4.13 1.30 -21.64
C SER A 277 -2.66 0.89 -21.64
N ASP A 278 -2.11 0.53 -22.80
CA ASP A 278 -0.68 0.23 -22.92
C ASP A 278 0.19 1.43 -22.52
N GLU A 279 -0.25 2.65 -22.83
CA GLU A 279 0.40 3.89 -22.44
C GLU A 279 0.42 4.05 -20.90
N GLY A 280 -0.73 3.90 -20.24
CA GLY A 280 -0.85 3.97 -18.78
C GLY A 280 -0.04 2.88 -18.09
N GLN A 281 -0.02 1.66 -18.61
CA GLN A 281 0.75 0.55 -18.06
C GLN A 281 2.27 0.75 -18.23
N GLN A 282 2.71 1.45 -19.28
CA GLN A 282 4.13 1.81 -19.47
C GLN A 282 4.59 2.87 -18.46
N ILE A 283 3.73 3.80 -18.04
CA ILE A 283 4.05 4.78 -17.00
C ILE A 283 4.43 4.10 -15.69
N LEU A 284 3.85 2.94 -15.38
CA LEU A 284 4.16 2.18 -14.17
C LEU A 284 5.63 1.72 -14.12
N LEU A 285 6.28 1.54 -15.26
CA LEU A 285 7.69 1.14 -15.38
C LEU A 285 8.67 2.30 -15.20
N ASP A 286 8.20 3.55 -15.12
CA ASP A 286 9.06 4.71 -14.88
C ASP A 286 9.93 4.48 -13.63
N PRO A 287 11.24 4.77 -13.68
CA PRO A 287 12.14 4.62 -12.53
C PRO A 287 11.67 5.28 -11.23
N LYS A 288 10.87 6.34 -11.32
CA LYS A 288 10.31 7.04 -10.16
C LYS A 288 9.03 6.41 -9.62
N ILE A 289 8.38 5.53 -10.39
CA ILE A 289 7.09 4.90 -10.04
C ILE A 289 7.28 3.44 -9.65
N GLN A 290 7.88 2.62 -10.53
CA GLN A 290 8.25 1.22 -10.28
C GLN A 290 7.10 0.37 -9.71
N ARG A 291 5.87 0.52 -10.24
CA ARG A 291 4.75 -0.33 -9.86
C ARG A 291 4.57 -1.47 -10.85
N LEU A 292 4.13 -2.62 -10.36
CA LEU A 292 3.95 -3.82 -11.17
C LEU A 292 2.72 -3.67 -12.09
N PRO A 293 2.88 -3.65 -13.43
CA PRO A 293 1.75 -3.61 -14.36
C PRO A 293 0.81 -4.82 -14.20
N VAL A 294 -0.49 -4.62 -14.44
CA VAL A 294 -1.48 -5.71 -14.48
C VAL A 294 -1.68 -6.28 -15.90
N LYS A 295 -1.00 -5.72 -16.88
CA LYS A 295 -0.90 -6.26 -18.24
C LYS A 295 0.41 -7.04 -18.40
N PRO A 296 0.39 -8.37 -18.58
CA PRO A 296 1.60 -9.17 -18.77
C PRO A 296 2.50 -8.67 -19.91
N ALA A 297 1.93 -8.21 -21.01
CA ALA A 297 2.67 -7.68 -22.16
C ALA A 297 3.48 -6.40 -21.82
N ALA A 298 3.13 -5.65 -20.78
CA ALA A 298 3.90 -4.47 -20.38
C ALA A 298 5.32 -4.82 -19.93
N TYR A 299 5.52 -6.04 -19.40
CA TYR A 299 6.83 -6.50 -18.94
C TYR A 299 7.85 -6.76 -20.06
N ASP A 300 7.43 -6.85 -21.30
CA ASP A 300 8.36 -6.97 -22.43
C ASP A 300 9.24 -5.71 -22.59
N LYS A 301 8.80 -4.59 -22.02
CA LYS A 301 9.54 -3.31 -21.98
C LYS A 301 10.12 -2.98 -20.59
N ALA A 302 9.97 -3.88 -19.65
CA ALA A 302 10.49 -3.66 -18.30
C ALA A 302 12.03 -3.73 -18.26
N PRO A 303 12.70 -2.97 -17.38
CA PRO A 303 14.13 -3.08 -17.18
C PRO A 303 14.54 -4.50 -16.74
N ALA A 304 15.78 -4.88 -17.04
CA ALA A 304 16.33 -6.16 -16.57
C ALA A 304 16.26 -6.27 -15.04
N GLY A 305 15.79 -7.41 -14.55
CA GLY A 305 15.63 -7.66 -13.11
C GLY A 305 14.39 -6.99 -12.48
N TYR A 306 13.51 -6.41 -13.29
CA TYR A 306 12.23 -5.90 -12.81
C TYR A 306 11.36 -7.05 -12.31
N PRO A 307 10.77 -6.96 -11.10
CA PRO A 307 9.92 -8.02 -10.56
C PRO A 307 8.72 -8.28 -11.48
N ASN A 308 8.49 -9.54 -11.83
CA ASN A 308 7.38 -9.93 -12.71
C ASN A 308 6.50 -10.99 -12.03
N PRO A 309 5.34 -10.60 -11.46
CA PRO A 309 4.48 -11.52 -10.74
C PRO A 309 3.84 -12.61 -11.62
N PHE A 310 3.95 -12.51 -12.94
CA PHE A 310 3.46 -13.53 -13.88
C PHE A 310 4.50 -14.59 -14.24
N LYS A 311 5.80 -14.31 -14.01
CA LYS A 311 6.90 -15.21 -14.37
C LYS A 311 7.77 -15.60 -13.17
N ASP A 312 7.90 -14.73 -12.16
CA ASP A 312 8.73 -14.95 -11.00
C ASP A 312 8.04 -15.90 -10.01
N GLN A 313 8.56 -17.11 -9.89
CA GLN A 313 8.02 -18.14 -9.00
C GLN A 313 7.97 -17.70 -7.53
N LYS A 314 8.91 -16.86 -7.08
CA LYS A 314 8.90 -16.33 -5.72
C LYS A 314 7.73 -15.40 -5.46
N LEU A 315 7.17 -14.79 -6.50
CA LEU A 315 6.00 -13.91 -6.40
C LEU A 315 4.68 -14.62 -6.73
N GLN A 316 4.71 -15.91 -7.08
CA GLN A 316 3.51 -16.70 -7.42
C GLN A 316 2.98 -17.55 -6.27
N GLY A 317 3.85 -18.01 -5.37
CA GLY A 317 3.51 -18.90 -4.25
C GLY A 317 3.20 -18.17 -2.94
N LEU A 318 2.75 -16.94 -3.02
CA LEU A 318 2.55 -16.08 -1.88
C LEU A 318 1.23 -16.34 -1.15
N LEU A 319 1.08 -15.71 0.03
CA LEU A 319 -0.14 -15.74 0.80
C LEU A 319 -1.35 -15.33 -0.05
N THR A 320 -2.40 -16.13 0.00
CA THR A 320 -3.72 -15.74 -0.50
C THR A 320 -4.32 -14.74 0.47
N PHE A 321 -4.26 -13.45 0.11
CA PHE A 321 -4.79 -12.38 0.93
C PHE A 321 -6.33 -12.38 0.89
N ASP A 322 -6.96 -12.41 2.06
CA ASP A 322 -8.41 -12.29 2.21
C ASP A 322 -8.80 -10.83 2.50
N ALA A 323 -9.26 -10.14 1.47
CA ALA A 323 -9.66 -8.73 1.58
C ALA A 323 -10.96 -8.54 2.37
N GLU A 324 -11.86 -9.52 2.34
CA GLU A 324 -13.11 -9.47 3.10
C GLU A 324 -12.85 -9.62 4.59
N LEU A 325 -11.94 -10.51 4.97
CA LEU A 325 -11.47 -10.63 6.35
C LEU A 325 -10.76 -9.36 6.81
N SER A 326 -9.85 -8.81 5.98
CA SER A 326 -9.16 -7.55 6.27
C SER A 326 -10.15 -6.40 6.50
N GLU A 327 -11.16 -6.28 5.65
CA GLU A 327 -12.19 -5.25 5.79
C GLU A 327 -13.02 -5.43 7.08
N LYS A 328 -13.43 -6.67 7.39
CA LYS A 328 -14.23 -6.96 8.60
C LYS A 328 -13.52 -6.59 9.90
N ARG A 329 -12.21 -6.68 9.93
CA ARG A 329 -11.41 -6.40 11.13
C ARG A 329 -10.52 -5.14 11.02
N ASN A 330 -10.74 -4.33 9.97
CA ASN A 330 -9.96 -3.13 9.67
C ASN A 330 -9.82 -2.20 10.89
N GLU A 331 -10.95 -1.80 11.49
CA GLU A 331 -10.96 -0.91 12.65
C GLU A 331 -10.28 -1.55 13.88
N ALA A 332 -10.50 -2.85 14.10
CA ALA A 332 -9.90 -3.55 15.23
C ALA A 332 -8.37 -3.63 15.09
N VAL A 333 -7.87 -3.95 13.90
CA VAL A 333 -6.41 -4.00 13.63
C VAL A 333 -5.78 -2.64 13.79
N ASP A 334 -6.40 -1.59 13.25
CA ASP A 334 -5.90 -0.23 13.33
C ASP A 334 -5.84 0.27 14.78
N VAL A 335 -6.92 0.06 15.55
CA VAL A 335 -6.98 0.44 16.96
C VAL A 335 -5.99 -0.37 17.80
N LEU A 336 -5.89 -1.67 17.60
CA LEU A 336 -4.94 -2.51 18.33
C LEU A 336 -3.50 -2.10 18.04
N PHE A 337 -3.15 -1.85 16.78
CA PHE A 337 -1.81 -1.39 16.45
C PHE A 337 -1.48 -0.04 17.11
N ASP A 338 -2.41 0.91 17.06
CA ASP A 338 -2.21 2.20 17.71
C ASP A 338 -2.07 2.06 19.24
N GLN A 339 -2.90 1.26 19.87
CA GLN A 339 -2.86 1.06 21.33
C GLN A 339 -1.63 0.27 21.78
N LEU A 340 -1.20 -0.74 21.03
CA LEU A 340 -0.15 -1.66 21.43
C LEU A 340 1.24 -1.25 20.92
N VAL A 341 1.33 -0.55 19.78
CA VAL A 341 2.60 -0.17 19.14
C VAL A 341 2.77 1.33 19.09
N THR A 342 1.87 2.07 18.42
CA THR A 342 2.05 3.51 18.17
C THR A 342 2.16 4.29 19.48
N PHE A 343 1.20 4.10 20.39
CA PHE A 343 1.16 4.83 21.67
C PHE A 343 2.07 4.22 22.74
N GLN A 344 2.50 2.98 22.56
CA GLN A 344 3.44 2.29 23.46
C GLN A 344 4.87 2.27 22.93
N LEU A 345 5.20 3.04 21.91
CA LEU A 345 6.53 3.00 21.29
C LEU A 345 7.67 3.27 22.27
N GLY A 346 7.49 4.20 23.21
CA GLY A 346 8.46 4.47 24.26
C GLY A 346 8.70 3.26 25.20
N PRO A 347 7.66 2.73 25.85
CA PRO A 347 7.76 1.51 26.65
C PRO A 347 8.29 0.30 25.87
N LEU A 348 7.86 0.07 24.64
CA LEU A 348 8.33 -1.05 23.82
C LEU A 348 9.85 -1.00 23.56
N LYS A 349 10.40 0.17 23.33
CA LYS A 349 11.86 0.35 23.15
C LYS A 349 12.68 0.09 24.42
N ILE A 350 12.09 0.33 25.59
CA ILE A 350 12.79 0.14 26.86
C ILE A 350 12.94 -1.35 27.19
N VAL A 351 12.00 -2.20 26.78
CA VAL A 351 12.00 -3.63 27.10
C VAL A 351 13.27 -4.33 26.63
N PRO A 352 13.70 -4.25 25.35
CA PRO A 352 14.95 -4.84 24.90
C PRO A 352 16.17 -4.31 25.65
N TYR A 353 16.20 -3.01 25.98
CA TYR A 353 17.30 -2.38 26.69
C TYR A 353 17.42 -2.83 28.14
N LEU A 354 16.27 -2.94 28.85
CA LEU A 354 16.27 -3.34 30.29
C LEU A 354 16.51 -4.83 30.52
N LEU A 355 16.25 -5.66 29.52
CA LEU A 355 16.39 -7.12 29.64
C LEU A 355 17.79 -7.60 29.24
N GLY A 356 18.66 -6.66 28.88
CA GLY A 356 20.09 -6.89 28.63
C GLY A 356 20.38 -7.88 27.52
N GLU A 357 20.66 -7.32 26.37
CA GLU A 357 21.39 -7.92 25.25
C GLU A 357 21.22 -9.42 24.94
N ALA A 358 21.43 -9.76 23.73
CA ALA A 358 21.57 -11.08 23.06
C ALA A 358 21.08 -12.38 23.76
N ALA A 359 21.38 -12.60 25.05
CA ALA A 359 21.02 -13.83 25.76
C ALA A 359 19.50 -13.98 25.96
N TYR A 360 18.80 -12.86 26.20
CA TYR A 360 17.35 -12.87 26.45
C TYR A 360 16.53 -13.22 25.21
N TRP A 361 16.90 -12.71 24.04
CA TRP A 361 16.18 -12.96 22.79
C TRP A 361 16.38 -14.38 22.25
N THR A 362 17.40 -15.09 22.72
CA THR A 362 17.60 -16.51 22.39
C THR A 362 16.68 -17.43 23.20
N GLU A 363 16.16 -16.96 24.35
CA GLU A 363 15.28 -17.76 25.21
C GLU A 363 13.80 -17.49 25.00
N VAL A 364 13.42 -16.28 24.51
CA VAL A 364 12.02 -15.93 24.20
C VAL A 364 11.66 -16.43 22.81
N ARG A 365 11.58 -17.74 22.63
CA ARG A 365 11.17 -18.35 21.36
C ARG A 365 9.69 -18.67 21.25
N ASP A 366 8.97 -18.69 22.37
CA ASP A 366 7.55 -19.04 22.42
C ASP A 366 6.68 -17.83 22.84
N GLY A 367 5.54 -17.64 22.15
CA GLY A 367 4.62 -16.52 22.39
C GLY A 367 4.12 -16.40 23.84
N ASP A 368 4.12 -17.51 24.60
CA ASP A 368 3.78 -17.53 26.02
C ASP A 368 4.79 -16.74 26.89
N ASP A 369 6.05 -16.65 26.46
CA ASP A 369 7.08 -15.90 27.17
C ASP A 369 6.98 -14.39 26.94
N LEU A 370 6.52 -13.95 25.77
CA LEU A 370 6.30 -12.53 25.48
C LEU A 370 5.22 -11.92 26.37
N ALA A 371 4.10 -12.58 26.57
CA ALA A 371 3.04 -12.10 27.47
C ALA A 371 3.54 -11.98 28.90
N ARG A 372 4.44 -12.86 29.34
CA ARG A 372 5.07 -12.81 30.67
C ARG A 372 6.05 -11.65 30.79
N VAL A 373 6.84 -11.41 29.77
CA VAL A 373 7.85 -10.34 29.73
C VAL A 373 7.21 -8.98 29.63
N TYR A 374 6.29 -8.78 28.70
CA TYR A 374 5.56 -7.52 28.58
C TYR A 374 4.70 -7.27 29.82
N GLY A 375 4.11 -8.30 30.41
CA GLY A 375 3.43 -8.21 31.70
C GLY A 375 4.34 -7.75 32.83
N GLN A 376 5.57 -8.28 32.93
CA GLN A 376 6.55 -7.87 33.97
C GLN A 376 7.17 -6.50 33.68
N ALA A 377 7.48 -6.17 32.44
CA ALA A 377 8.00 -4.85 32.05
C ALA A 377 6.94 -3.76 32.20
N GLY A 378 5.69 -4.01 31.84
CA GLY A 378 4.56 -3.12 32.11
C GLY A 378 4.37 -2.84 33.60
N ILE A 379 4.58 -3.84 34.47
CA ILE A 379 4.53 -3.67 35.93
C ILE A 379 5.69 -2.82 36.44
N ARG A 380 6.89 -2.93 35.91
CA ARG A 380 8.03 -2.10 36.28
C ARG A 380 7.94 -0.68 35.73
N ALA A 381 7.51 -0.51 34.48
CA ALA A 381 7.26 0.82 33.90
C ALA A 381 6.14 1.56 34.63
N CYS A 382 5.08 0.87 35.06
CA CYS A 382 3.99 1.44 35.83
C CYS A 382 4.39 1.79 37.28
N ARG A 383 5.41 1.16 37.85
CA ARG A 383 5.97 1.59 39.15
C ARG A 383 6.77 2.88 39.07
N LEU A 384 7.30 3.23 37.89
CA LEU A 384 7.97 4.50 37.65
C LEU A 384 6.97 5.61 37.28
N CYS A 385 5.81 5.27 36.69
CA CYS A 385 4.68 6.17 36.47
C CYS A 385 3.77 6.13 37.73
N ARG A 386 3.93 7.06 38.68
CA ARG A 386 3.03 7.25 39.84
C ARG A 386 1.61 7.56 39.36
N GLY A 387 0.75 6.56 39.31
CA GLY A 387 -0.67 6.72 39.01
C GLY A 387 -1.37 5.36 38.92
N GLY A 388 -1.70 4.79 40.11
CA GLY A 388 -2.24 3.45 40.22
C GLY A 388 -3.59 3.26 39.56
N LEU A 389 -3.63 2.39 38.57
CA LEU A 389 -4.86 1.76 38.07
C LEU A 389 -4.62 0.36 37.47
N TRP A 390 -3.63 -0.37 37.95
CA TRP A 390 -3.50 -1.79 37.63
C TRP A 390 -3.67 -2.62 38.89
N ARG A 391 -4.86 -3.13 39.13
CA ARG A 391 -5.05 -4.26 40.03
C ARG A 391 -4.49 -5.50 39.35
N ARG A 392 -3.63 -6.26 40.06
CA ARG A 392 -3.12 -7.56 39.61
C ARG A 392 -4.28 -8.39 39.04
N PRO A 393 -4.25 -8.87 37.81
CA PRO A 393 -5.10 -9.96 37.41
C PRO A 393 -4.71 -11.16 38.29
N ARG A 394 -5.67 -11.82 38.92
CA ARG A 394 -5.46 -13.17 39.47
C ARG A 394 -5.02 -14.06 38.33
N PRO A 395 -4.15 -15.06 38.55
CA PRO A 395 -3.78 -16.01 37.51
C PRO A 395 -5.06 -16.68 37.02
N ALA A 396 -5.56 -16.21 35.89
CA ALA A 396 -6.69 -16.84 35.20
C ALA A 396 -6.14 -18.06 34.45
N SER A 397 -6.82 -19.18 34.58
CA SER A 397 -6.58 -20.36 33.78
C SER A 397 -6.46 -19.98 32.29
N ARG A 398 -5.52 -20.59 31.56
CA ARG A 398 -5.12 -20.33 30.16
C ARG A 398 -6.26 -20.07 29.17
N SER A 399 -7.49 -20.51 29.50
CA SER A 399 -8.69 -20.38 28.66
C SER A 399 -9.41 -19.03 28.71
N ARG A 400 -9.09 -18.10 29.59
CA ARG A 400 -9.82 -16.82 29.72
C ARG A 400 -9.17 -15.62 29.06
N VAL A 401 -7.89 -15.66 28.75
CA VAL A 401 -7.22 -14.56 28.06
C VAL A 401 -7.51 -14.61 26.54
N VAL A 402 -7.65 -15.82 25.99
CA VAL A 402 -8.03 -16.02 24.58
C VAL A 402 -9.49 -15.63 24.31
N ALA A 403 -10.38 -15.81 25.29
CA ALA A 403 -11.82 -15.52 25.12
C ALA A 403 -12.16 -13.99 25.10
N ALA A 404 -11.25 -13.13 25.54
CA ALA A 404 -11.48 -11.67 25.50
C ALA A 404 -11.18 -11.06 24.11
N PHE A 405 -10.54 -11.83 23.20
CA PHE A 405 -10.16 -11.37 21.87
C PHE A 405 -10.81 -12.19 20.73
N SER A 406 -11.64 -13.18 21.04
CA SER A 406 -12.34 -14.03 20.06
C SER A 406 -13.87 -13.84 20.03
N GLY A 407 -14.38 -12.76 20.61
CA GLY A 407 -15.77 -12.35 20.52
C GLY A 407 -16.00 -11.20 19.54
#